data_c158bf234068d3c72eb627fbc7ab229d
#
_entry.id   c158bf234068d3c72eb627fbc7ab229d
#
_cell.length_a   1.000
_cell.length_b   1.000
_cell.length_c   1.000
_cell.angle_alpha   90.00
_cell.angle_beta   90.00
_cell.angle_gamma   90.00
#
_symmetry.space_group_name_H-M   'P 1'
#
loop_
_entity.id
_entity.type
_entity.pdbx_description
1 polymer ?
#
loop_
_entity_poly.entity_id
_entity_poly.type
_entity_poly.pdbx_seq_one_letter_code
_entity_poly.pdbx_strand_id
1 'polypeptide(L)'
;MKHIFYILLVVLAYGPVRAYAGKTGKTVSYLPVIGMKDQEVRKNGRSVELTMVVDLSGARIRTQHTVSLTPVLVSRDGRREAAFPPVVVDGGTRSKVYLRAQRLKSVELPPCHDGRAEVVIRRRNGTEQTYDYAAALPYERWMLDGRVELREEVHGCVNCASGESEQELMSDVLPGFVPEYRFAAILPEPEPVKARAETRTARLQFRQDSYTILPEFRNNRAELDTVSNSILLVKRNGDVEITGIYITGYASPEGSEAHNLVLSENRAKALAAAIKVHDSLWE
;
A
#
# COMPACT_ATOMS: atom_id res chain seq x y z
N MET A 1 17.48 14.89 64.21
CA MET A 1 16.45 14.00 63.65
C MET A 1 17.08 13.26 62.47
N LYS A 2 17.37 11.99 62.67
CA LYS A 2 18.09 11.13 61.71
C LYS A 2 17.02 10.42 60.85
N HIS A 3 16.99 10.70 59.56
CA HIS A 3 16.16 9.95 58.59
C HIS A 3 16.91 8.74 58.11
N ILE A 4 16.42 7.55 58.49
CA ILE A 4 16.91 6.25 58.03
C ILE A 4 16.16 5.91 56.77
N PHE A 5 16.87 5.88 55.62
CA PHE A 5 16.37 5.38 54.37
C PHE A 5 16.50 3.84 54.35
N TYR A 6 15.38 3.10 54.33
CA TYR A 6 15.36 1.68 54.06
C TYR A 6 15.42 1.46 52.55
N ILE A 7 16.52 0.92 52.06
CA ILE A 7 16.64 0.39 50.70
C ILE A 7 16.08 -1.03 50.72
N LEU A 8 14.92 -1.22 50.08
CA LEU A 8 14.32 -2.53 49.88
C LEU A 8 15.05 -3.26 48.73
N LEU A 9 15.91 -4.18 49.06
CA LEU A 9 16.66 -5.00 48.10
C LEU A 9 15.76 -6.15 47.66
N VAL A 10 15.12 -6.05 46.49
CA VAL A 10 14.35 -7.14 45.89
C VAL A 10 15.34 -8.12 45.24
N VAL A 11 15.63 -9.20 45.95
CA VAL A 11 16.37 -10.32 45.36
C VAL A 11 15.41 -11.15 44.50
N LEU A 12 15.48 -10.96 43.19
CA LEU A 12 14.87 -11.87 42.23
C LEU A 12 15.64 -13.20 42.24
N ALA A 13 15.11 -14.18 42.94
CA ALA A 13 15.60 -15.56 42.92
C ALA A 13 15.34 -16.15 41.51
N TYR A 14 16.32 -16.09 40.63
CA TYR A 14 16.35 -16.94 39.44
C TYR A 14 16.51 -18.40 39.90
N GLY A 15 15.39 -19.10 40.00
CA GLY A 15 15.41 -20.55 40.14
C GLY A 15 16.06 -21.18 38.91
N PRO A 16 16.82 -22.26 39.05
CA PRO A 16 17.42 -22.93 37.91
C PRO A 16 16.30 -23.45 37.00
N VAL A 17 16.27 -22.94 35.76
CA VAL A 17 15.46 -23.54 34.70
C VAL A 17 15.99 -24.95 34.51
N ARG A 18 15.27 -25.93 35.06
CA ARG A 18 15.52 -27.34 34.74
C ARG A 18 15.21 -27.52 33.26
N ALA A 19 16.26 -27.52 32.46
CA ALA A 19 16.19 -28.10 31.13
C ALA A 19 15.76 -29.57 31.29
N TYR A 20 14.53 -29.89 30.95
CA TYR A 20 14.11 -31.26 30.74
C TYR A 20 14.91 -31.75 29.52
N ALA A 21 15.99 -32.43 29.76
CA ALA A 21 16.66 -33.26 28.79
C ALA A 21 15.67 -34.38 28.41
N GLY A 22 14.85 -34.10 27.39
CA GLY A 22 14.05 -35.11 26.73
C GLY A 22 15.00 -36.20 26.25
N LYS A 23 14.70 -37.47 26.55
CA LYS A 23 15.37 -38.62 26.00
C LYS A 23 15.64 -38.38 24.54
N THR A 24 16.88 -38.44 24.10
CA THR A 24 17.29 -38.37 22.68
C THR A 24 16.77 -39.61 21.95
N GLY A 25 15.48 -39.66 21.72
CA GLY A 25 14.88 -40.50 20.72
C GLY A 25 15.27 -39.94 19.35
N LYS A 26 15.73 -40.79 18.45
CA LYS A 26 16.05 -40.42 17.08
C LYS A 26 14.87 -39.67 16.49
N THR A 27 15.00 -38.35 16.31
CA THR A 27 13.93 -37.52 15.68
C THR A 27 13.70 -38.05 14.29
N VAL A 28 12.45 -38.41 13.99
CA VAL A 28 12.07 -38.90 12.66
C VAL A 28 11.53 -37.70 11.88
N SER A 29 12.10 -37.44 10.70
CA SER A 29 11.60 -36.46 9.76
C SER A 29 11.44 -37.10 8.37
N TYR A 30 10.41 -36.70 7.66
CA TYR A 30 10.12 -37.07 6.28
C TYR A 30 10.30 -35.91 5.31
N LEU A 31 10.51 -34.66 5.78
CA LEU A 31 10.75 -33.49 4.93
C LEU A 31 11.80 -33.73 3.84
N PRO A 32 12.95 -34.36 4.10
CA PRO A 32 13.97 -34.55 3.07
C PRO A 32 13.54 -35.43 1.88
N VAL A 33 12.46 -36.19 2.03
CA VAL A 33 11.96 -37.15 1.03
C VAL A 33 10.57 -36.81 0.52
N ILE A 34 9.96 -35.74 1.01
CA ILE A 34 8.71 -35.16 0.52
C ILE A 34 9.06 -33.99 -0.39
N GLY A 35 8.67 -34.03 -1.65
CA GLY A 35 8.91 -32.96 -2.60
C GLY A 35 7.85 -31.87 -2.52
N MET A 36 8.28 -30.62 -2.60
CA MET A 36 7.38 -29.49 -2.80
C MET A 36 7.71 -28.84 -4.12
N LYS A 37 6.73 -28.78 -5.03
CA LYS A 37 6.90 -28.28 -6.40
C LYS A 37 5.87 -27.18 -6.68
N ASP A 38 6.14 -26.34 -7.68
CA ASP A 38 5.23 -25.35 -8.22
C ASP A 38 4.62 -24.44 -7.14
N GLN A 39 5.48 -24.02 -6.22
CA GLN A 39 5.08 -23.20 -5.07
C GLN A 39 4.80 -21.76 -5.52
N GLU A 40 3.63 -21.25 -5.18
CA GLU A 40 3.25 -19.90 -5.51
C GLU A 40 2.43 -19.28 -4.38
N VAL A 41 2.77 -18.03 -4.04
CA VAL A 41 1.99 -17.20 -3.11
C VAL A 41 1.47 -15.98 -3.85
N ARG A 42 0.16 -15.81 -3.85
CA ARG A 42 -0.51 -14.67 -4.49
C ARG A 42 -1.42 -13.93 -3.52
N LYS A 43 -1.44 -12.62 -3.65
CA LYS A 43 -2.47 -11.80 -2.99
C LYS A 43 -3.66 -11.67 -3.92
N ASN A 44 -4.82 -12.14 -3.47
CA ASN A 44 -6.08 -12.02 -4.18
C ASN A 44 -7.08 -11.22 -3.33
N GLY A 45 -7.25 -9.94 -3.65
CA GLY A 45 -8.12 -9.04 -2.90
C GLY A 45 -7.75 -8.94 -1.41
N ARG A 46 -8.57 -9.52 -0.55
CA ARG A 46 -8.40 -9.55 0.92
C ARG A 46 -7.80 -10.86 1.44
N SER A 47 -7.37 -11.73 0.58
CA SER A 47 -6.76 -13.02 0.94
C SER A 47 -5.36 -13.17 0.38
N VAL A 48 -4.58 -14.03 1.00
CA VAL A 48 -3.30 -14.56 0.51
C VAL A 48 -3.50 -16.02 0.24
N GLU A 49 -3.26 -16.44 -0.99
CA GLU A 49 -3.41 -17.80 -1.47
C GLU A 49 -2.04 -18.44 -1.64
N LEU A 50 -1.89 -19.64 -1.11
CA LEU A 50 -0.72 -20.50 -1.32
C LEU A 50 -1.14 -21.70 -2.14
N THR A 51 -0.45 -21.92 -3.25
CA THR A 51 -0.60 -23.13 -4.08
C THR A 51 0.73 -23.85 -4.19
N MET A 52 0.72 -25.18 -4.15
CA MET A 52 1.90 -26.02 -4.36
C MET A 52 1.49 -27.45 -4.65
N VAL A 53 2.40 -28.21 -5.23
CA VAL A 53 2.25 -29.66 -5.40
C VAL A 53 3.07 -30.38 -4.35
N VAL A 54 2.40 -31.15 -3.49
CA VAL A 54 3.03 -32.00 -2.49
C VAL A 54 3.31 -33.37 -3.11
N ASP A 55 4.57 -33.69 -3.36
CA ASP A 55 5.01 -34.96 -3.94
C ASP A 55 5.46 -35.93 -2.86
N LEU A 56 4.63 -36.92 -2.62
CA LEU A 56 4.85 -37.97 -1.64
C LEU A 56 5.57 -39.19 -2.21
N SER A 57 5.88 -39.22 -3.51
CA SER A 57 6.36 -40.41 -4.23
C SER A 57 7.62 -41.01 -3.59
N GLY A 58 8.56 -40.16 -3.15
CA GLY A 58 9.79 -40.56 -2.47
C GLY A 58 9.62 -40.96 -1.01
N ALA A 59 8.51 -40.58 -0.38
CA ALA A 59 8.33 -40.77 1.06
C ALA A 59 7.87 -42.20 1.40
N ARG A 60 8.58 -42.86 2.34
CA ARG A 60 8.18 -44.15 2.90
C ARG A 60 7.73 -43.97 4.36
N ILE A 61 6.47 -43.58 4.54
CA ILE A 61 5.91 -43.36 5.86
C ILE A 61 5.61 -44.66 6.57
N ARG A 62 6.04 -44.80 7.80
CA ARG A 62 5.76 -45.99 8.64
C ARG A 62 4.26 -46.11 8.84
N THR A 63 3.76 -47.33 8.91
CA THR A 63 2.32 -47.63 8.94
C THR A 63 1.57 -47.01 10.12
N GLN A 64 2.27 -46.82 11.26
CA GLN A 64 1.70 -46.20 12.47
C GLN A 64 2.02 -44.71 12.62
N HIS A 65 2.70 -44.10 11.65
CA HIS A 65 3.01 -42.67 11.68
C HIS A 65 1.90 -41.85 10.99
N THR A 66 1.66 -40.67 11.52
CA THR A 66 0.99 -39.56 10.87
C THR A 66 2.00 -38.43 10.74
N VAL A 67 2.05 -37.81 9.59
CA VAL A 67 2.89 -36.64 9.31
C VAL A 67 1.94 -35.48 9.02
N SER A 68 2.04 -34.42 9.82
CA SER A 68 1.34 -33.16 9.58
C SER A 68 2.32 -32.18 8.93
N LEU A 69 1.98 -31.66 7.78
CA LEU A 69 2.75 -30.68 7.01
C LEU A 69 1.98 -29.39 7.02
N THR A 70 2.44 -28.43 7.81
CA THR A 70 1.78 -27.13 8.01
C THR A 70 2.60 -26.02 7.36
N PRO A 71 2.14 -25.46 6.23
CA PRO A 71 2.76 -24.23 5.70
C PRO A 71 2.47 -23.07 6.64
N VAL A 72 3.49 -22.28 6.94
CA VAL A 72 3.38 -21.12 7.83
C VAL A 72 3.99 -19.92 7.14
N LEU A 73 3.20 -18.85 7.00
CA LEU A 73 3.69 -17.57 6.53
C LEU A 73 4.24 -16.81 7.74
N VAL A 74 5.50 -16.43 7.67
CA VAL A 74 6.24 -15.76 8.74
C VAL A 74 6.62 -14.36 8.26
N SER A 75 6.43 -13.36 9.11
CA SER A 75 6.82 -11.98 8.80
C SER A 75 8.33 -11.84 8.63
N ARG A 76 8.78 -10.81 7.91
CA ARG A 76 10.19 -10.52 7.69
C ARG A 76 11.01 -10.44 8.99
N ASP A 77 10.42 -9.90 10.07
CA ASP A 77 11.06 -9.78 11.38
C ASP A 77 10.90 -11.03 12.27
N GLY A 78 10.20 -12.06 11.80
CA GLY A 78 9.94 -13.30 12.54
C GLY A 78 9.00 -13.17 13.74
N ARG A 79 8.33 -12.00 13.93
CA ARG A 79 7.50 -11.76 15.12
C ARG A 79 6.04 -12.15 14.94
N ARG A 80 5.60 -12.29 13.73
CA ARG A 80 4.22 -12.66 13.39
C ARG A 80 4.22 -13.83 12.45
N GLU A 81 3.26 -14.71 12.64
CA GLU A 81 3.06 -15.86 11.78
C GLU A 81 1.59 -16.16 11.59
N ALA A 82 1.27 -16.81 10.48
CA ALA A 82 -0.05 -17.34 10.20
C ALA A 82 0.08 -18.70 9.52
N ALA A 83 -0.56 -19.69 10.10
CA ALA A 83 -0.52 -21.05 9.59
C ALA A 83 -1.67 -21.29 8.59
N PHE A 84 -1.32 -21.85 7.45
CA PHE A 84 -2.29 -22.41 6.51
C PHE A 84 -2.82 -23.76 7.02
N PRO A 85 -3.96 -24.23 6.53
CA PRO A 85 -4.46 -25.56 6.84
C PRO A 85 -3.42 -26.65 6.51
N PRO A 86 -3.14 -27.59 7.43
CA PRO A 86 -2.12 -28.61 7.20
C PRO A 86 -2.56 -29.69 6.21
N VAL A 87 -1.58 -30.29 5.54
CA VAL A 87 -1.74 -31.57 4.83
C VAL A 87 -1.34 -32.68 5.79
N VAL A 88 -2.27 -33.56 6.12
CA VAL A 88 -2.03 -34.70 7.00
C VAL A 88 -1.81 -35.96 6.17
N VAL A 89 -0.68 -36.63 6.38
CA VAL A 89 -0.32 -37.84 5.64
C VAL A 89 -0.20 -39.03 6.60
N ASP A 90 -1.13 -39.97 6.44
CA ASP A 90 -1.20 -41.17 7.27
C ASP A 90 -0.50 -42.36 6.66
N GLY A 91 0.25 -43.09 7.48
CA GLY A 91 0.65 -44.46 7.17
C GLY A 91 -0.55 -45.41 7.19
N GLY A 92 -0.36 -46.59 6.63
CA GLY A 92 -1.46 -47.53 6.35
C GLY A 92 -2.33 -47.92 7.57
N THR A 93 -1.75 -48.09 8.75
CA THR A 93 -2.48 -48.43 9.98
C THR A 93 -3.21 -47.20 10.53
N ARG A 94 -2.55 -46.03 10.56
CA ARG A 94 -3.15 -44.78 11.03
C ARG A 94 -4.38 -44.38 10.19
N SER A 95 -4.29 -44.47 8.88
CA SER A 95 -5.42 -44.18 7.99
C SER A 95 -6.62 -45.08 8.28
N LYS A 96 -6.40 -46.36 8.57
CA LYS A 96 -7.51 -47.27 8.96
C LYS A 96 -8.15 -46.84 10.27
N VAL A 97 -7.34 -46.46 11.26
CA VAL A 97 -7.83 -45.96 12.56
C VAL A 97 -8.64 -44.67 12.38
N TYR A 98 -8.12 -43.72 11.60
CA TYR A 98 -8.81 -42.47 11.28
C TYR A 98 -10.17 -42.71 10.62
N LEU A 99 -10.21 -43.51 9.55
CA LEU A 99 -11.45 -43.85 8.86
C LEU A 99 -12.47 -44.55 9.76
N ARG A 100 -11.99 -45.40 10.68
CA ARG A 100 -12.85 -46.06 11.66
C ARG A 100 -13.41 -45.06 12.67
N ALA A 101 -12.59 -44.16 13.19
CA ALA A 101 -13.00 -43.11 14.12
C ALA A 101 -14.07 -42.20 13.50
N GLN A 102 -13.89 -41.78 12.25
CA GLN A 102 -14.88 -40.99 11.51
C GLN A 102 -16.23 -41.68 11.41
N ARG A 103 -16.23 -43.01 11.17
CA ARG A 103 -17.48 -43.79 11.06
C ARG A 103 -18.19 -43.99 12.39
N LEU A 104 -17.45 -44.21 13.47
CA LEU A 104 -18.00 -44.53 14.77
C LEU A 104 -18.40 -43.31 15.60
N LYS A 105 -17.91 -42.10 15.25
CA LYS A 105 -18.16 -40.83 15.94
C LYS A 105 -17.95 -40.83 17.48
N SER A 106 -17.60 -41.98 18.06
CA SER A 106 -17.37 -42.22 19.49
C SER A 106 -15.91 -42.33 19.89
N VAL A 107 -15.03 -42.27 18.93
CA VAL A 107 -13.57 -42.34 19.15
C VAL A 107 -12.97 -40.97 18.96
N GLU A 108 -12.22 -40.50 19.94
CA GLU A 108 -11.50 -39.24 19.87
C GLU A 108 -10.44 -39.33 18.76
N LEU A 109 -10.43 -38.31 17.88
CA LEU A 109 -9.45 -38.23 16.81
C LEU A 109 -8.11 -37.77 17.37
N PRO A 110 -6.97 -38.23 16.82
CA PRO A 110 -5.67 -37.68 17.16
C PRO A 110 -5.61 -36.16 16.93
N PRO A 111 -4.80 -35.39 17.67
CA PRO A 111 -4.76 -33.92 17.54
C PRO A 111 -4.52 -33.41 16.13
N CYS A 112 -3.75 -34.13 15.33
CA CYS A 112 -3.49 -33.79 13.92
C CYS A 112 -4.68 -34.05 12.97
N HIS A 113 -5.76 -34.68 13.47
CA HIS A 113 -7.00 -34.94 12.72
C HIS A 113 -8.18 -34.11 13.26
N ASP A 114 -7.92 -32.97 13.86
CA ASP A 114 -8.91 -32.11 14.55
C ASP A 114 -9.88 -31.35 13.63
N GLY A 115 -9.88 -31.66 12.34
CA GLY A 115 -10.76 -31.04 11.33
C GLY A 115 -10.21 -29.73 10.74
N ARG A 116 -9.02 -29.30 11.14
CA ARG A 116 -8.34 -28.12 10.55
C ARG A 116 -7.52 -28.46 9.32
N ALA A 117 -7.29 -29.74 9.05
CA ALA A 117 -6.50 -30.19 7.90
C ALA A 117 -7.24 -29.87 6.59
N GLU A 118 -6.49 -29.37 5.59
CA GLU A 118 -6.99 -29.23 4.21
C GLU A 118 -7.35 -30.59 3.65
N VAL A 119 -6.50 -31.58 3.90
CA VAL A 119 -6.71 -32.95 3.45
C VAL A 119 -6.03 -33.95 4.38
N VAL A 120 -6.61 -35.15 4.46
CA VAL A 120 -5.98 -36.32 5.09
C VAL A 120 -5.72 -37.39 4.04
N ILE A 121 -4.45 -37.62 3.75
CA ILE A 121 -4.00 -38.52 2.70
C ILE A 121 -3.47 -39.84 3.29
N ARG A 122 -3.93 -40.98 2.78
CA ARG A 122 -3.28 -42.23 3.06
C ARG A 122 -2.06 -42.44 2.13
N ARG A 123 -0.86 -42.47 2.67
CA ARG A 123 0.33 -42.79 1.90
C ARG A 123 0.37 -44.27 1.49
N ARG A 124 0.55 -44.49 0.19
CA ARG A 124 0.80 -45.82 -0.39
C ARG A 124 2.29 -45.93 -0.75
N ASN A 125 3.08 -46.49 0.15
CA ASN A 125 4.53 -46.56 -0.05
C ASN A 125 4.88 -47.34 -1.34
N GLY A 126 5.82 -46.77 -2.11
CA GLY A 126 6.27 -47.36 -3.37
C GLY A 126 5.41 -47.04 -4.58
N THR A 127 4.42 -46.15 -4.45
CA THR A 127 3.63 -45.65 -5.59
C THR A 127 3.89 -44.16 -5.81
N GLU A 128 3.75 -43.66 -7.01
CA GLU A 128 3.66 -42.23 -7.29
C GLU A 128 2.40 -41.68 -6.68
N GLN A 129 2.54 -40.58 -5.96
CA GLN A 129 1.43 -39.97 -5.27
C GLN A 129 1.73 -38.49 -5.04
N THR A 130 0.93 -37.64 -5.66
CA THR A 130 0.99 -36.16 -5.52
C THR A 130 -0.33 -35.63 -5.00
N TYR A 131 -0.31 -34.43 -4.47
CA TYR A 131 -1.49 -33.69 -4.04
C TYR A 131 -1.33 -32.22 -4.41
N ASP A 132 -2.31 -31.68 -5.12
CA ASP A 132 -2.38 -30.25 -5.44
C ASP A 132 -2.98 -29.51 -4.26
N TYR A 133 -2.13 -28.82 -3.53
CA TYR A 133 -2.49 -28.04 -2.36
C TYR A 133 -2.88 -26.62 -2.76
N ALA A 134 -4.02 -26.15 -2.24
CA ALA A 134 -4.45 -24.76 -2.38
C ALA A 134 -5.16 -24.31 -1.11
N ALA A 135 -4.66 -23.28 -0.47
CA ALA A 135 -5.26 -22.74 0.74
C ALA A 135 -5.11 -21.22 0.80
N ALA A 136 -5.99 -20.57 1.56
CA ALA A 136 -6.03 -19.12 1.67
C ALA A 136 -6.08 -18.67 3.13
N LEU A 137 -5.43 -17.53 3.41
CA LEU A 137 -5.50 -16.80 4.67
C LEU A 137 -6.02 -15.39 4.45
N PRO A 138 -6.68 -14.76 5.43
CA PRO A 138 -6.96 -13.33 5.41
C PRO A 138 -5.65 -12.54 5.29
N TYR A 139 -5.61 -11.58 4.36
CA TYR A 139 -4.43 -10.74 4.18
C TYR A 139 -4.27 -9.74 5.32
N GLU A 140 -3.07 -9.67 5.86
CA GLU A 140 -2.62 -8.62 6.77
C GLU A 140 -1.34 -7.96 6.23
N ARG A 141 -1.15 -6.67 6.52
CA ARG A 141 -0.03 -5.87 5.97
C ARG A 141 1.36 -6.41 6.33
N TRP A 142 1.49 -7.09 7.48
CA TRP A 142 2.75 -7.67 7.92
C TRP A 142 3.22 -8.86 7.08
N MET A 143 2.34 -9.41 6.24
CA MET A 143 2.65 -10.54 5.36
C MET A 143 3.51 -10.15 4.15
N LEU A 144 3.68 -8.82 3.89
CA LEU A 144 4.57 -8.34 2.84
C LEU A 144 6.02 -8.64 3.18
N ASP A 145 6.80 -9.00 2.17
CA ASP A 145 8.22 -9.35 2.27
C ASP A 145 8.47 -10.48 3.31
N GLY A 146 7.47 -11.32 3.54
CA GLY A 146 7.57 -12.47 4.43
C GLY A 146 8.24 -13.66 3.77
N ARG A 147 8.26 -14.78 4.49
CA ARG A 147 8.68 -16.08 3.98
C ARG A 147 7.66 -17.15 4.32
N VAL A 148 7.63 -18.23 3.56
CA VAL A 148 6.83 -19.41 3.86
C VAL A 148 7.76 -20.52 4.33
N GLU A 149 7.47 -21.03 5.51
CA GLU A 149 8.10 -22.19 6.12
C GLU A 149 7.14 -23.38 6.10
N LEU A 150 7.66 -24.58 5.93
CA LEU A 150 6.92 -25.82 6.11
C LEU A 150 7.32 -26.44 7.43
N ARG A 151 6.37 -26.57 8.34
CA ARG A 151 6.55 -27.23 9.62
C ARG A 151 6.01 -28.66 9.55
N GLU A 152 6.82 -29.59 9.93
CA GLU A 152 6.49 -30.98 10.00
C GLU A 152 6.32 -31.41 11.45
N GLU A 153 5.23 -32.09 11.74
CA GLU A 153 5.03 -32.80 12.99
C GLU A 153 4.81 -34.29 12.68
N VAL A 154 5.64 -35.15 13.24
CA VAL A 154 5.52 -36.60 13.09
C VAL A 154 4.98 -37.20 14.37
N HIS A 155 3.81 -37.80 14.29
CA HIS A 155 3.18 -38.51 15.38
C HIS A 155 3.35 -40.03 15.21
N GLY A 156 4.01 -40.68 16.15
CA GLY A 156 4.14 -42.13 16.20
C GLY A 156 2.94 -42.82 16.80
N CYS A 157 3.12 -43.87 17.60
CA CYS A 157 2.03 -44.52 18.32
C CYS A 157 1.37 -43.57 19.35
N VAL A 158 0.21 -43.95 19.86
CA VAL A 158 -0.74 -43.17 20.67
C VAL A 158 -0.09 -42.03 21.47
N ASN A 159 -0.36 -40.76 21.01
CA ASN A 159 0.00 -39.50 21.69
C ASN A 159 1.48 -39.19 21.92
N CYS A 160 2.42 -39.86 21.25
CA CYS A 160 3.85 -39.51 21.34
C CYS A 160 4.22 -38.70 20.07
N ALA A 161 4.60 -37.45 20.23
CA ALA A 161 5.28 -36.71 19.16
C ALA A 161 6.60 -37.46 18.85
N SER A 162 6.82 -37.79 17.60
CA SER A 162 8.01 -38.55 17.16
C SER A 162 9.08 -37.66 16.52
N GLY A 163 8.73 -36.44 16.20
CA GLY A 163 9.65 -35.45 15.64
C GLY A 163 8.94 -34.17 15.20
N GLU A 164 9.68 -33.09 15.24
CA GLU A 164 9.33 -31.80 14.69
C GLU A 164 10.48 -31.35 13.81
N SER A 165 10.19 -30.82 12.67
CA SER A 165 11.17 -30.30 11.71
C SER A 165 10.56 -29.12 10.96
N GLU A 166 11.41 -28.23 10.49
CA GLU A 166 10.99 -27.11 9.67
C GLU A 166 11.92 -26.93 8.47
N GLN A 167 11.39 -26.41 7.40
CA GLN A 167 12.14 -26.10 6.19
C GLN A 167 11.56 -24.83 5.56
N GLU A 168 12.41 -23.89 5.17
CA GLU A 168 12.00 -22.75 4.38
C GLU A 168 11.62 -23.22 2.98
N LEU A 169 10.41 -22.85 2.52
CA LEU A 169 9.92 -23.16 1.17
C LEU A 169 10.18 -21.99 0.21
N MET A 170 9.89 -20.77 0.66
CA MET A 170 9.98 -19.57 -0.15
C MET A 170 10.40 -18.38 0.70
N SER A 171 11.33 -17.59 0.20
CA SER A 171 11.69 -16.28 0.75
C SER A 171 11.02 -15.16 -0.04
N ASP A 172 10.97 -13.98 0.56
CA ASP A 172 10.50 -12.74 -0.07
C ASP A 172 9.14 -12.86 -0.78
N VAL A 173 8.20 -13.58 -0.15
CA VAL A 173 6.84 -13.71 -0.68
C VAL A 173 6.09 -12.38 -0.56
N LEU A 174 5.23 -12.09 -1.53
CA LEU A 174 4.46 -10.84 -1.60
C LEU A 174 5.38 -9.61 -1.52
N PRO A 175 6.31 -9.42 -2.46
CA PRO A 175 7.23 -8.29 -2.42
C PRO A 175 6.46 -6.98 -2.35
N GLY A 176 6.93 -6.08 -1.48
CA GLY A 176 6.38 -4.74 -1.34
C GLY A 176 6.48 -3.99 -2.67
N PHE A 177 5.48 -3.17 -2.99
CA PHE A 177 5.53 -2.30 -4.16
C PHE A 177 6.65 -1.28 -3.98
N VAL A 178 7.72 -1.43 -4.75
CA VAL A 178 8.77 -0.41 -4.88
C VAL A 178 8.51 0.36 -6.18
N PRO A 179 8.06 1.62 -6.10
CA PRO A 179 7.84 2.42 -7.30
C PRO A 179 9.18 2.71 -7.98
N GLU A 180 9.36 2.23 -9.19
CA GLU A 180 10.44 2.70 -10.06
C GLU A 180 10.04 4.07 -10.62
N TYR A 181 10.62 5.11 -10.07
CA TYR A 181 10.51 6.44 -10.66
C TYR A 181 11.48 6.54 -11.83
N ARG A 182 11.00 6.37 -13.05
CA ARG A 182 11.75 6.81 -14.23
C ARG A 182 11.58 8.32 -14.31
N PHE A 183 12.48 9.03 -13.70
CA PHE A 183 12.67 10.45 -13.99
C PHE A 183 13.27 10.55 -15.40
N ALA A 184 12.45 10.38 -16.44
CA ALA A 184 12.76 11.02 -17.69
C ALA A 184 12.77 12.50 -17.32
N ALA A 185 13.94 13.12 -17.34
CA ALA A 185 14.03 14.56 -17.28
C ALA A 185 13.29 15.08 -18.53
N ILE A 186 12.00 15.34 -18.39
CA ILE A 186 11.28 16.17 -19.32
C ILE A 186 11.84 17.56 -19.03
N LEU A 187 13.00 17.83 -19.63
CA LEU A 187 13.47 19.18 -19.78
C LEU A 187 12.55 19.77 -20.86
N PRO A 188 11.57 20.61 -20.49
CA PRO A 188 10.85 21.34 -21.50
C PRO A 188 11.90 22.10 -22.32
N GLU A 189 11.72 22.12 -23.65
CA GLU A 189 12.55 22.97 -24.48
C GLU A 189 12.55 24.37 -23.86
N PRO A 190 13.72 24.98 -23.64
CA PRO A 190 13.77 26.30 -23.05
C PRO A 190 13.04 27.26 -23.98
N GLU A 191 11.93 27.84 -23.54
CA GLU A 191 11.27 28.94 -24.25
C GLU A 191 12.29 30.07 -24.41
N PRO A 192 12.71 30.40 -25.62
CA PRO A 192 13.69 31.47 -25.84
C PRO A 192 13.17 32.84 -25.38
N VAL A 193 11.85 33.03 -25.40
CA VAL A 193 11.14 34.21 -24.87
C VAL A 193 9.90 33.73 -24.11
N LYS A 194 9.82 34.05 -22.81
CA LYS A 194 8.68 33.71 -21.97
C LYS A 194 7.57 34.75 -22.14
N ALA A 195 6.48 34.40 -22.84
CA ALA A 195 5.29 35.22 -22.87
C ALA A 195 4.47 35.05 -21.57
N ARG A 196 4.09 36.17 -20.97
CA ARG A 196 3.22 36.19 -19.78
C ARG A 196 2.08 37.18 -20.05
N ALA A 197 0.91 36.84 -19.57
CA ALA A 197 -0.25 37.73 -19.56
C ALA A 197 -0.68 37.99 -18.12
N GLU A 198 -0.87 39.22 -17.77
CA GLU A 198 -1.40 39.62 -16.47
C GLU A 198 -2.71 40.40 -16.68
N THR A 199 -3.75 40.04 -15.92
CA THR A 199 -5.04 40.69 -15.99
C THR A 199 -5.22 41.57 -14.75
N ARG A 200 -5.53 42.85 -14.98
CA ARG A 200 -5.89 43.78 -13.92
C ARG A 200 -7.31 44.30 -14.17
N THR A 201 -8.08 44.48 -13.12
CA THR A 201 -9.42 44.99 -13.16
C THR A 201 -9.48 46.37 -12.51
N ALA A 202 -9.97 47.40 -13.26
CA ALA A 202 -10.25 48.72 -12.75
C ALA A 202 -11.75 48.97 -12.70
N ARG A 203 -12.25 49.58 -11.65
CA ARG A 203 -13.70 49.87 -11.48
C ARG A 203 -13.99 51.37 -11.69
N LEU A 204 -13.90 51.81 -12.93
CA LEU A 204 -14.23 53.19 -13.28
C LEU A 204 -15.74 53.42 -13.24
N GLN A 205 -16.14 54.54 -12.64
CA GLN A 205 -17.51 54.96 -12.52
C GLN A 205 -17.85 55.99 -13.62
N PHE A 206 -18.94 55.74 -14.31
CA PHE A 206 -19.42 56.66 -15.36
C PHE A 206 -20.76 57.28 -14.94
N ARG A 207 -21.07 58.44 -15.47
CA ARG A 207 -22.44 58.96 -15.39
C ARG A 207 -23.35 58.11 -16.27
N GLN A 208 -24.62 58.14 -16.01
CA GLN A 208 -25.61 57.41 -16.78
C GLN A 208 -25.43 57.67 -18.28
N ASP A 209 -25.41 56.63 -19.07
CA ASP A 209 -25.29 56.69 -20.53
C ASP A 209 -24.07 57.46 -21.06
N SER A 210 -22.97 57.42 -20.29
CA SER A 210 -21.75 58.17 -20.60
C SER A 210 -20.53 57.22 -20.62
N TYR A 211 -19.57 57.56 -21.48
CA TYR A 211 -18.25 56.92 -21.55
C TYR A 211 -17.12 57.87 -21.19
N THR A 212 -17.45 59.14 -20.80
CA THR A 212 -16.46 60.13 -20.38
C THR A 212 -15.92 59.78 -19.02
N ILE A 213 -14.63 59.58 -18.88
CA ILE A 213 -13.95 59.41 -17.61
C ILE A 213 -13.74 60.76 -16.98
N LEU A 214 -14.37 60.98 -15.81
CA LEU A 214 -14.16 62.16 -14.99
C LEU A 214 -13.31 61.71 -13.77
N PRO A 215 -12.04 62.18 -13.65
CA PRO A 215 -11.17 61.75 -12.56
C PRO A 215 -11.76 62.08 -11.19
N GLU A 216 -12.43 63.25 -11.07
CA GLU A 216 -13.03 63.70 -9.81
C GLU A 216 -14.40 63.09 -9.52
N PHE A 217 -14.88 62.18 -10.39
CA PHE A 217 -16.15 61.52 -10.16
C PHE A 217 -15.96 60.24 -9.37
N ARG A 218 -16.51 60.25 -8.15
CA ARG A 218 -16.36 59.13 -7.19
C ARG A 218 -14.91 58.76 -6.94
N ASN A 219 -14.52 57.50 -7.17
CA ASN A 219 -13.18 56.95 -6.93
C ASN A 219 -12.28 56.81 -8.16
N ASN A 220 -12.67 57.48 -9.29
CA ASN A 220 -12.00 57.28 -10.57
C ASN A 220 -10.51 57.65 -10.53
N ARG A 221 -10.11 58.70 -9.81
CA ARG A 221 -8.72 59.11 -9.69
C ARG A 221 -7.85 57.98 -9.12
N ALA A 222 -8.27 57.38 -7.99
CA ALA A 222 -7.54 56.30 -7.38
C ALA A 222 -7.45 55.04 -8.26
N GLU A 223 -8.53 54.77 -9.03
CA GLU A 223 -8.53 53.61 -9.98
C GLU A 223 -7.59 53.87 -11.17
N LEU A 224 -7.56 55.11 -11.70
CA LEU A 224 -6.65 55.49 -12.78
C LEU A 224 -5.18 55.45 -12.30
N ASP A 225 -4.90 55.95 -11.08
CA ASP A 225 -3.57 55.88 -10.50
C ASP A 225 -3.13 54.44 -10.29
N THR A 226 -4.05 53.55 -9.88
CA THR A 226 -3.73 52.13 -9.68
C THR A 226 -3.38 51.47 -11.03
N VAL A 227 -4.14 51.76 -12.10
CA VAL A 227 -3.83 51.23 -13.45
C VAL A 227 -2.48 51.75 -13.94
N SER A 228 -2.24 53.06 -13.83
CA SER A 228 -1.00 53.69 -14.26
C SER A 228 0.22 53.15 -13.49
N ASN A 229 0.10 53.04 -12.16
CA ASN A 229 1.15 52.46 -11.35
C ASN A 229 1.44 50.99 -11.68
N SER A 230 0.42 50.22 -12.01
CA SER A 230 0.59 48.82 -12.44
C SER A 230 1.40 48.71 -13.75
N ILE A 231 1.11 49.55 -14.71
CA ILE A 231 1.84 49.60 -15.98
C ILE A 231 3.28 50.07 -15.77
N LEU A 232 3.48 51.13 -14.97
CA LEU A 232 4.81 51.65 -14.60
C LEU A 232 5.66 50.63 -13.87
N LEU A 233 5.06 49.82 -12.99
CA LEU A 233 5.75 48.76 -12.30
C LEU A 233 6.31 47.71 -13.27
N VAL A 234 5.52 47.30 -14.25
CA VAL A 234 5.99 46.36 -15.28
C VAL A 234 7.04 46.99 -16.19
N LYS A 235 6.85 48.24 -16.60
CA LYS A 235 7.82 48.98 -17.45
C LYS A 235 9.18 49.18 -16.77
N ARG A 236 9.20 49.36 -15.46
CA ARG A 236 10.48 49.50 -14.69
C ARG A 236 11.25 48.20 -14.54
N ASN A 237 10.62 47.06 -14.83
CA ASN A 237 11.31 45.79 -14.81
C ASN A 237 12.03 45.59 -16.13
N GLY A 238 13.38 45.76 -16.15
CA GLY A 238 14.22 45.63 -17.35
C GLY A 238 14.21 44.24 -17.99
N ASP A 239 13.68 43.24 -17.31
CA ASP A 239 13.63 41.86 -17.83
C ASP A 239 12.32 41.58 -18.58
N VAL A 240 11.41 42.56 -18.67
CA VAL A 240 10.07 42.41 -19.25
C VAL A 240 9.79 43.51 -20.28
N GLU A 241 9.34 43.10 -21.45
CA GLU A 241 8.85 43.98 -22.51
C GLU A 241 7.32 43.86 -22.62
N ILE A 242 6.61 45.01 -22.63
CA ILE A 242 5.17 45.05 -22.83
C ILE A 242 4.90 44.97 -24.32
N THR A 243 4.44 43.82 -24.81
CA THR A 243 4.13 43.60 -26.23
C THR A 243 2.73 44.03 -26.61
N GLY A 244 1.81 44.20 -25.62
CA GLY A 244 0.44 44.64 -25.89
C GLY A 244 -0.36 44.87 -24.62
N ILE A 245 -1.34 45.77 -24.74
CA ILE A 245 -2.35 46.04 -23.69
C ILE A 245 -3.72 45.84 -24.28
N TYR A 246 -4.49 44.93 -23.74
CA TYR A 246 -5.85 44.62 -24.13
C TYR A 246 -6.81 45.22 -23.11
N ILE A 247 -7.75 46.03 -23.54
CA ILE A 247 -8.71 46.72 -22.68
C ILE A 247 -10.12 46.30 -23.04
N THR A 248 -10.84 45.77 -22.06
CA THR A 248 -12.27 45.40 -22.21
C THR A 248 -13.11 46.28 -21.32
N GLY A 249 -14.12 46.92 -21.89
CA GLY A 249 -15.10 47.72 -21.15
C GLY A 249 -16.39 46.93 -20.95
N TYR A 250 -17.15 47.33 -19.93
CA TYR A 250 -18.47 46.77 -19.64
C TYR A 250 -19.50 47.89 -19.46
N ALA A 251 -20.75 47.59 -19.86
CA ALA A 251 -21.91 48.39 -19.56
C ALA A 251 -22.85 47.62 -18.61
N SER A 252 -23.72 48.31 -17.89
CA SER A 252 -24.77 47.67 -17.09
C SER A 252 -25.81 46.98 -18.02
N PRO A 253 -26.46 45.93 -17.55
CA PRO A 253 -27.41 45.15 -18.38
C PRO A 253 -28.71 45.90 -18.71
N GLU A 254 -28.84 47.12 -18.21
CA GLU A 254 -30.01 47.98 -18.50
C GLU A 254 -29.91 48.58 -19.91
N GLY A 255 -31.01 48.51 -20.67
CA GLY A 255 -31.05 48.99 -22.04
C GLY A 255 -30.93 47.91 -23.11
N SER A 256 -30.79 48.28 -24.38
CA SER A 256 -30.64 47.34 -25.47
C SER A 256 -29.20 46.81 -25.57
N GLU A 257 -29.04 45.56 -25.97
CA GLU A 257 -27.72 44.92 -26.14
C GLU A 257 -26.83 45.71 -27.12
N ALA A 258 -27.41 46.14 -28.25
CA ALA A 258 -26.68 46.91 -29.26
C ALA A 258 -26.14 48.23 -28.71
N HIS A 259 -26.95 48.96 -27.92
CA HIS A 259 -26.54 50.20 -27.27
C HIS A 259 -25.41 49.92 -26.24
N ASN A 260 -25.58 48.90 -25.39
CA ASN A 260 -24.62 48.54 -24.36
C ASN A 260 -23.29 48.06 -24.96
N LEU A 261 -23.31 47.39 -26.12
CA LEU A 261 -22.10 47.00 -26.82
C LEU A 261 -21.28 48.25 -27.25
N VAL A 262 -21.92 49.21 -27.89
CA VAL A 262 -21.28 50.47 -28.30
C VAL A 262 -20.79 51.26 -27.09
N LEU A 263 -21.57 51.31 -26.01
CA LEU A 263 -21.22 52.02 -24.78
C LEU A 263 -20.01 51.37 -24.10
N SER A 264 -19.94 50.04 -24.04
CA SER A 264 -18.83 49.31 -23.47
C SER A 264 -17.53 49.51 -24.26
N GLU A 265 -17.63 49.48 -25.58
CA GLU A 265 -16.50 49.76 -26.48
C GLU A 265 -15.97 51.19 -26.28
N ASN A 266 -16.86 52.18 -26.23
CA ASN A 266 -16.48 53.57 -26.01
C ASN A 266 -15.84 53.80 -24.61
N ARG A 267 -16.30 53.07 -23.58
CA ARG A 267 -15.67 53.08 -22.27
C ARG A 267 -14.26 52.49 -22.28
N ALA A 268 -14.05 51.39 -23.02
CA ALA A 268 -12.73 50.83 -23.22
C ALA A 268 -11.79 51.81 -23.96
N LYS A 269 -12.26 52.46 -25.03
CA LYS A 269 -11.52 53.48 -25.75
C LYS A 269 -11.19 54.70 -24.89
N ALA A 270 -12.11 55.13 -24.04
CA ALA A 270 -11.89 56.22 -23.09
C ALA A 270 -10.80 55.89 -22.05
N LEU A 271 -10.78 54.66 -21.56
CA LEU A 271 -9.69 54.21 -20.66
C LEU A 271 -8.36 54.16 -21.40
N ALA A 272 -8.30 53.61 -22.62
CA ALA A 272 -7.11 53.60 -23.44
C ALA A 272 -6.57 55.03 -23.66
N ALA A 273 -7.45 56.01 -23.98
CA ALA A 273 -7.05 57.41 -24.11
C ALA A 273 -6.55 58.00 -22.81
N ALA A 274 -7.18 57.71 -21.69
CA ALA A 274 -6.76 58.21 -20.36
C ALA A 274 -5.35 57.65 -19.97
N ILE A 275 -5.04 56.42 -20.30
CA ILE A 275 -3.74 55.85 -20.08
C ILE A 275 -2.69 56.48 -20.99
N LYS A 276 -3.01 56.78 -22.24
CA LYS A 276 -2.10 57.43 -23.21
C LYS A 276 -1.69 58.85 -22.86
N VAL A 277 -2.47 59.56 -22.06
CA VAL A 277 -2.15 60.96 -21.59
C VAL A 277 -0.88 60.95 -20.72
N HIS A 278 -0.50 59.85 -20.16
CA HIS A 278 0.81 59.68 -19.49
C HIS A 278 1.86 59.26 -20.55
N ASP A 279 2.36 60.22 -21.34
CA ASP A 279 3.31 59.95 -22.45
C ASP A 279 4.56 59.15 -22.01
N SER A 280 4.93 59.23 -20.75
CA SER A 280 6.03 58.41 -20.19
C SER A 280 5.72 56.90 -20.12
N LEU A 281 4.50 56.47 -20.39
CA LEU A 281 4.11 55.04 -20.38
C LEU A 281 4.31 54.39 -21.77
N TRP A 282 4.54 55.16 -22.85
CA TRP A 282 4.59 54.66 -24.22
C TRP A 282 5.92 54.89 -24.93
N GLU A 283 6.84 55.57 -24.27
CA GLU A 283 8.26 55.68 -24.66
C GLU A 283 9.11 54.65 -23.88
#